data_5017615bafa79823fc084834ba6771b3
#
_entry.id   5017615bafa79823fc084834ba6771b3
#
_cell.length_a   1.000
_cell.length_b   1.000
_cell.length_c   1.000
_cell.angle_alpha   90.00
_cell.angle_beta   90.00
_cell.angle_gamma   90.00
#
_symmetry.space_group_name_H-M   'P 1'
#
loop_
_entity.id
_entity.type
_entity.pdbx_description
1 polymer ?
#
loop_
_entity_poly.entity_id
_entity_poly.type
_entity_poly.pdbx_seq_one_letter_code
_entity_poly.pdbx_strand_id
1 'polypeptide(L)'
;MAQSASRTHANPPERSTAQGDTAPDSAARPAATTQPSRKRLLILALLFVTVVINYLDRSNLSIAAPALFKELNIDPVRAGLVFSAFGWTYALMQIPGGWLVDKVSPRVLYAGALALWSAATLLLGFAGSFVGLIVLRLAVGALEAPAYPINNRVVTTWFPTRERASAIGGYTSGQFVGLAFLTPVLAWLQVHLGWHMVFVATGLAGIAWAAIWYAVYREPRAFRGVNAAEIALIRDGGGLVDLEDRVAARSARAPSTWRDLGVVLGRRKLWGIYLGQFALNSTL
;
A
#
# COMPACT_ATOMS: atom_id res chain seq x y z
N MET A 1 11.44 87.27 -15.52
CA MET A 1 11.19 87.87 -14.18
C MET A 1 11.65 86.86 -13.19
N ALA A 2 12.89 86.99 -12.74
CA ALA A 2 13.34 87.77 -11.56
C ALA A 2 12.96 87.00 -10.29
N GLN A 3 13.81 86.56 -9.58
CA GLN A 3 14.87 86.94 -8.61
C GLN A 3 14.68 86.00 -7.41
N SER A 4 15.52 85.57 -6.64
CA SER A 4 16.83 85.97 -6.11
C SER A 4 17.05 85.21 -4.80
N ALA A 5 18.16 84.58 -4.72
CA ALA A 5 19.12 84.52 -3.58
C ALA A 5 18.58 84.49 -2.13
N SER A 6 19.11 83.55 -1.30
CA SER A 6 20.02 83.93 -0.25
C SER A 6 20.70 82.69 0.41
N ARG A 7 22.00 82.83 0.53
CA ARG A 7 22.89 81.95 1.34
C ARG A 7 22.74 82.25 2.81
N THR A 8 22.84 81.20 3.67
CA THR A 8 23.48 81.40 4.96
C THR A 8 24.26 80.15 5.38
N HIS A 9 25.53 80.34 5.65
CA HIS A 9 26.49 79.44 6.26
C HIS A 9 26.14 79.20 7.76
N ALA A 10 26.28 78.01 8.23
CA ALA A 10 26.73 77.75 9.61
C ALA A 10 27.39 76.39 9.71
N ASN A 11 28.52 76.40 10.40
CA ASN A 11 29.54 75.42 10.64
C ASN A 11 29.08 74.35 11.68
N PRO A 12 29.87 73.24 11.78
CA PRO A 12 29.48 72.02 12.54
C PRO A 12 29.88 72.07 14.00
N PRO A 13 29.39 71.15 14.82
CA PRO A 13 30.12 70.70 15.95
C PRO A 13 30.32 69.14 15.96
N GLU A 14 31.57 68.84 16.16
CA GLU A 14 32.18 67.91 17.07
C GLU A 14 31.72 66.41 17.14
N ARG A 15 32.71 65.61 16.90
CA ARG A 15 32.90 64.22 17.18
C ARG A 15 32.42 63.83 18.61
N SER A 16 31.58 62.79 18.66
CA SER A 16 31.53 61.93 19.83
C SER A 16 31.79 60.50 19.39
N THR A 17 32.99 60.02 19.72
CA THR A 17 33.39 58.64 19.68
C THR A 17 32.63 57.87 20.77
N ALA A 18 31.64 57.13 20.35
CA ALA A 18 31.12 56.02 21.11
C ALA A 18 31.43 54.75 20.36
N GLN A 19 32.50 54.12 20.76
CA GLN A 19 32.87 52.73 20.43
C GLN A 19 31.79 51.83 21.08
N GLY A 20 30.81 51.47 20.31
CA GLY A 20 29.86 50.38 20.63
C GLY A 20 30.45 49.10 20.10
N ASP A 21 30.96 48.29 21.01
CA ASP A 21 31.37 46.91 20.81
C ASP A 21 30.14 46.11 20.29
N THR A 22 29.98 46.01 19.00
CA THR A 22 29.08 45.03 18.40
C THR A 22 29.83 43.72 18.38
N ALA A 23 29.53 42.87 19.36
CA ALA A 23 29.85 41.45 19.34
C ALA A 23 29.46 40.85 17.96
N PRO A 24 30.32 40.02 17.34
CA PRO A 24 30.00 39.43 16.08
C PRO A 24 28.75 38.58 16.24
N ASP A 25 27.75 38.94 15.44
CA ASP A 25 26.54 38.15 15.20
C ASP A 25 26.93 36.68 15.14
N SER A 26 26.42 35.95 16.16
CA SER A 26 26.55 34.49 16.23
C SER A 26 25.94 33.94 14.96
N ALA A 27 26.73 33.77 13.93
CA ALA A 27 26.36 33.10 12.70
C ALA A 27 25.68 31.80 13.11
N ALA A 28 24.36 31.74 12.97
CA ALA A 28 23.57 30.58 13.22
C ALA A 28 24.21 29.40 12.48
N ARG A 29 24.85 28.50 13.22
CA ARG A 29 25.38 27.26 12.67
C ARG A 29 24.29 26.65 11.82
N PRO A 30 24.53 26.37 10.51
CA PRO A 30 23.55 25.68 9.71
C PRO A 30 23.14 24.42 10.47
N ALA A 31 21.86 24.29 10.77
CA ALA A 31 21.32 23.13 11.46
C ALA A 31 21.84 21.91 10.72
N ALA A 32 22.57 21.03 11.43
CA ALA A 32 23.14 19.83 10.84
C ALA A 32 22.01 19.14 10.07
N THR A 33 22.17 19.01 8.76
CA THR A 33 21.17 18.39 7.88
C THR A 33 21.10 16.93 8.26
N THR A 34 20.16 16.63 9.16
CA THR A 34 19.95 15.26 9.63
C THR A 34 19.54 14.42 8.42
N GLN A 35 20.29 13.38 8.10
CA GLN A 35 19.95 12.51 6.97
C GLN A 35 18.57 11.85 7.20
N PRO A 36 17.78 11.66 6.14
CA PRO A 36 16.50 10.95 6.23
C PRO A 36 16.65 9.54 6.83
N SER A 37 15.76 9.15 7.73
CA SER A 37 15.84 7.89 8.49
C SER A 37 15.61 6.62 7.66
N ARG A 38 15.19 6.74 6.39
CA ARG A 38 14.93 5.65 5.44
C ARG A 38 13.89 4.61 5.92
N LYS A 39 13.00 5.00 6.82
CA LYS A 39 11.94 4.09 7.33
C LYS A 39 10.95 3.67 6.25
N ARG A 40 10.82 4.47 5.17
CA ARG A 40 10.05 4.09 3.98
C ARG A 40 10.50 2.76 3.37
N LEU A 41 11.79 2.40 3.48
CA LEU A 41 12.29 1.12 2.98
C LEU A 41 11.78 -0.07 3.81
N LEU A 42 11.58 0.10 5.12
CA LEU A 42 10.92 -0.91 5.96
C LEU A 42 9.46 -1.10 5.52
N ILE A 43 8.77 -0.01 5.21
CA ILE A 43 7.39 -0.09 4.69
C ILE A 43 7.36 -0.80 3.33
N LEU A 44 8.34 -0.55 2.47
CA LEU A 44 8.48 -1.28 1.21
C LEU A 44 8.68 -2.78 1.44
N ALA A 45 9.52 -3.16 2.40
CA ALA A 45 9.73 -4.56 2.77
C ALA A 45 8.44 -5.21 3.31
N LEU A 46 7.66 -4.48 4.12
CA LEU A 46 6.34 -4.97 4.58
C LEU A 46 5.39 -5.21 3.41
N LEU A 47 5.30 -4.28 2.45
CA LEU A 47 4.49 -4.44 1.24
C LEU A 47 4.97 -5.63 0.40
N PHE A 48 6.29 -5.77 0.22
CA PHE A 48 6.89 -6.87 -0.53
C PHE A 48 6.49 -8.23 0.06
N VAL A 49 6.68 -8.43 1.37
CA VAL A 49 6.30 -9.69 2.03
C VAL A 49 4.79 -9.94 1.95
N THR A 50 3.98 -8.89 2.06
CA THR A 50 2.52 -9.05 1.91
C THR A 50 2.14 -9.50 0.51
N VAL A 51 2.80 -8.99 -0.53
CA VAL A 51 2.58 -9.45 -1.92
C VAL A 51 3.07 -10.88 -2.11
N VAL A 52 4.18 -11.27 -1.48
CA VAL A 52 4.65 -12.68 -1.48
C VAL A 52 3.56 -13.60 -0.92
N ILE A 53 2.97 -13.26 0.24
CA ILE A 53 1.90 -14.05 0.87
C ILE A 53 0.66 -14.10 -0.03
N ASN A 54 0.27 -12.97 -0.61
CA ASN A 54 -0.87 -12.87 -1.51
C ASN A 54 -0.76 -13.84 -2.71
N TYR A 55 0.42 -13.89 -3.34
CA TYR A 55 0.65 -14.81 -4.46
C TYR A 55 0.86 -16.26 -4.03
N LEU A 56 1.36 -16.49 -2.82
CA LEU A 56 1.44 -17.82 -2.25
C LEU A 56 0.04 -18.43 -2.09
N ASP A 57 -0.92 -17.66 -1.54
CA ASP A 57 -2.32 -18.08 -1.37
C ASP A 57 -2.99 -18.42 -2.71
N ARG A 58 -2.66 -17.70 -3.77
CA ARG A 58 -3.15 -18.01 -5.13
C ARG A 58 -2.60 -19.31 -5.67
N SER A 59 -1.33 -19.63 -5.35
CA SER A 59 -0.67 -20.85 -5.80
C SER A 59 -1.13 -22.11 -5.07
N ASN A 60 -1.62 -21.97 -3.83
CA ASN A 60 -2.05 -23.07 -2.97
C ASN A 60 -3.00 -24.02 -3.67
N LEU A 61 -4.05 -23.48 -4.32
CA LEU A 61 -5.04 -24.31 -4.98
C LEU A 61 -4.43 -25.07 -6.16
N SER A 62 -3.58 -24.44 -6.98
CA SER A 62 -2.96 -25.09 -8.13
C SER A 62 -2.10 -26.28 -7.71
N ILE A 63 -1.41 -26.15 -6.59
CA ILE A 63 -0.55 -27.21 -6.04
C ILE A 63 -1.40 -28.31 -5.41
N ALA A 64 -2.40 -27.95 -4.60
CA ALA A 64 -3.25 -28.89 -3.90
C ALA A 64 -4.28 -29.62 -4.81
N ALA A 65 -4.64 -29.01 -5.94
CA ALA A 65 -5.76 -29.43 -6.80
C ALA A 65 -5.75 -30.92 -7.21
N PRO A 66 -4.61 -31.52 -7.63
CA PRO A 66 -4.63 -32.92 -8.06
C PRO A 66 -5.07 -33.89 -6.94
N ALA A 67 -4.59 -33.67 -5.71
CA ALA A 67 -4.92 -34.49 -4.57
C ALA A 67 -6.32 -34.17 -4.03
N LEU A 68 -6.64 -32.89 -3.86
CA LEU A 68 -7.91 -32.36 -3.39
C LEU A 68 -9.08 -32.82 -4.26
N PHE A 69 -8.96 -32.66 -5.58
CA PHE A 69 -10.05 -32.97 -6.50
C PHE A 69 -10.26 -34.48 -6.64
N LYS A 70 -9.20 -35.26 -6.53
CA LYS A 70 -9.29 -36.72 -6.48
C LYS A 70 -10.03 -37.19 -5.21
N GLU A 71 -9.69 -36.63 -4.05
CA GLU A 71 -10.31 -36.99 -2.77
C GLU A 71 -11.78 -36.64 -2.71
N LEU A 72 -12.15 -35.44 -3.19
CA LEU A 72 -13.53 -34.96 -3.17
C LEU A 72 -14.36 -35.39 -4.41
N ASN A 73 -13.80 -36.22 -5.29
CA ASN A 73 -14.43 -36.67 -6.53
C ASN A 73 -14.96 -35.50 -7.38
N ILE A 74 -14.15 -34.46 -7.55
CA ILE A 74 -14.49 -33.25 -8.30
C ILE A 74 -14.13 -33.46 -9.77
N ASP A 75 -15.14 -33.36 -10.64
CA ASP A 75 -14.97 -33.46 -12.09
C ASP A 75 -14.28 -32.20 -12.68
N PRO A 76 -13.75 -32.25 -13.92
CA PRO A 76 -13.05 -31.12 -14.50
C PRO A 76 -13.87 -29.83 -14.63
N VAL A 77 -15.20 -29.92 -14.83
CA VAL A 77 -16.08 -28.74 -14.94
C VAL A 77 -16.21 -28.07 -13.58
N ARG A 78 -16.44 -28.84 -12.53
CA ARG A 78 -16.47 -28.33 -11.14
C ARG A 78 -15.12 -27.78 -10.71
N ALA A 79 -14.02 -28.42 -11.11
CA ALA A 79 -12.67 -27.91 -10.86
C ALA A 79 -12.49 -26.50 -11.48
N GLY A 80 -12.92 -26.30 -12.74
CA GLY A 80 -12.92 -24.99 -13.38
C GLY A 80 -13.73 -23.93 -12.61
N LEU A 81 -14.88 -24.31 -12.04
CA LEU A 81 -15.68 -23.40 -11.20
C LEU A 81 -14.95 -23.03 -9.91
N VAL A 82 -14.26 -23.97 -9.24
CA VAL A 82 -13.48 -23.69 -8.03
C VAL A 82 -12.33 -22.71 -8.33
N PHE A 83 -11.62 -22.88 -9.45
CA PHE A 83 -10.57 -21.95 -9.87
C PHE A 83 -11.15 -20.57 -10.19
N SER A 84 -12.25 -20.48 -10.89
CA SER A 84 -12.89 -19.23 -11.33
C SER A 84 -13.52 -18.45 -10.19
N ALA A 85 -14.04 -19.13 -9.14
CA ALA A 85 -14.79 -18.53 -8.04
C ALA A 85 -14.02 -17.37 -7.37
N PHE A 86 -12.74 -17.54 -7.15
CA PHE A 86 -11.87 -16.47 -6.64
C PHE A 86 -11.92 -15.22 -7.54
N GLY A 87 -11.70 -15.41 -8.83
CA GLY A 87 -11.61 -14.31 -9.81
C GLY A 87 -12.90 -13.48 -9.88
N TRP A 88 -14.06 -14.12 -9.78
CA TRP A 88 -15.36 -13.43 -9.85
C TRP A 88 -15.54 -12.44 -8.70
N THR A 89 -15.36 -12.89 -7.47
CA THR A 89 -15.50 -12.00 -6.31
C THR A 89 -14.35 -11.00 -6.19
N TYR A 90 -13.14 -11.41 -6.53
CA TYR A 90 -12.00 -10.50 -6.58
C TYR A 90 -12.26 -9.32 -7.51
N ALA A 91 -12.73 -9.58 -8.75
CA ALA A 91 -13.05 -8.54 -9.71
C ALA A 91 -14.22 -7.65 -9.25
N LEU A 92 -15.29 -8.27 -8.73
CA LEU A 92 -16.48 -7.53 -8.27
C LEU A 92 -16.17 -6.62 -7.08
N MET A 93 -15.32 -7.10 -6.16
CA MET A 93 -14.98 -6.39 -4.92
C MET A 93 -13.85 -5.35 -5.09
N GLN A 94 -13.25 -5.20 -6.28
CA GLN A 94 -12.26 -4.14 -6.54
C GLN A 94 -12.82 -2.74 -6.29
N ILE A 95 -14.07 -2.48 -6.74
CA ILE A 95 -14.71 -1.17 -6.58
C ILE A 95 -15.10 -0.93 -5.12
N PRO A 96 -15.86 -1.82 -4.44
CA PRO A 96 -16.14 -1.68 -3.01
C PRO A 96 -14.88 -1.64 -2.15
N GLY A 97 -13.87 -2.44 -2.49
CA GLY A 97 -12.57 -2.47 -1.81
C GLY A 97 -11.85 -1.13 -1.90
N GLY A 98 -11.81 -0.52 -3.09
CA GLY A 98 -11.24 0.81 -3.29
C GLY A 98 -11.95 1.88 -2.45
N TRP A 99 -13.29 1.86 -2.43
CA TRP A 99 -14.08 2.76 -1.58
C TRP A 99 -13.79 2.56 -0.08
N LEU A 100 -13.59 1.32 0.36
CA LEU A 100 -13.27 1.01 1.76
C LEU A 100 -11.88 1.54 2.13
N VAL A 101 -10.92 1.48 1.21
CA VAL A 101 -9.57 2.05 1.38
C VAL A 101 -9.62 3.55 1.64
N ASP A 102 -10.57 4.26 1.05
CA ASP A 102 -10.75 5.70 1.28
C ASP A 102 -11.33 6.03 2.67
N LYS A 103 -11.96 5.08 3.34
CA LYS A 103 -12.65 5.30 4.62
C LYS A 103 -11.93 4.76 5.84
N VAL A 104 -11.17 3.68 5.66
CA VAL A 104 -10.52 2.98 6.76
C VAL A 104 -9.01 3.11 6.61
N SER A 105 -8.31 3.27 7.75
CA SER A 105 -6.86 3.39 7.70
C SER A 105 -6.21 2.12 7.15
N PRO A 106 -5.13 2.22 6.36
CA PRO A 106 -4.40 1.06 5.81
C PRO A 106 -3.94 0.09 6.88
N ARG A 107 -3.66 0.58 8.08
CA ARG A 107 -3.26 -0.25 9.22
C ARG A 107 -4.32 -1.28 9.59
N VAL A 108 -5.55 -0.82 9.79
CA VAL A 108 -6.67 -1.65 10.24
C VAL A 108 -7.22 -2.46 9.08
N LEU A 109 -7.45 -1.81 7.94
CA LEU A 109 -8.06 -2.44 6.78
C LEU A 109 -7.20 -3.59 6.24
N TYR A 110 -5.88 -3.38 6.10
CA TYR A 110 -5.02 -4.44 5.57
C TYR A 110 -4.86 -5.59 6.56
N ALA A 111 -4.64 -5.28 7.86
CA ALA A 111 -4.58 -6.32 8.88
C ALA A 111 -5.87 -7.16 8.92
N GLY A 112 -7.02 -6.51 8.91
CA GLY A 112 -8.32 -7.18 8.92
C GLY A 112 -8.58 -8.01 7.67
N ALA A 113 -8.36 -7.43 6.49
CA ALA A 113 -8.51 -8.13 5.22
C ALA A 113 -7.57 -9.34 5.16
N LEU A 114 -6.28 -9.15 5.48
CA LEU A 114 -5.26 -10.20 5.49
C LEU A 114 -5.61 -11.32 6.48
N ALA A 115 -6.01 -11.00 7.70
CA ALA A 115 -6.41 -11.99 8.68
C ALA A 115 -7.64 -12.80 8.22
N LEU A 116 -8.64 -12.13 7.64
CA LEU A 116 -9.87 -12.77 7.20
C LEU A 116 -9.67 -13.66 5.97
N TRP A 117 -8.92 -13.20 4.94
CA TRP A 117 -8.66 -14.06 3.78
C TRP A 117 -7.76 -15.23 4.15
N SER A 118 -6.77 -15.01 5.05
CA SER A 118 -5.90 -16.10 5.52
C SER A 118 -6.64 -17.10 6.38
N ALA A 119 -7.62 -16.67 7.17
CA ALA A 119 -8.54 -17.57 7.88
C ALA A 119 -9.40 -18.38 6.90
N ALA A 120 -9.92 -17.75 5.83
CA ALA A 120 -10.65 -18.47 4.79
C ALA A 120 -9.74 -19.47 4.04
N THR A 121 -8.46 -19.09 3.78
CA THR A 121 -7.46 -19.99 3.22
C THR A 121 -7.16 -21.17 4.16
N LEU A 122 -7.01 -20.92 5.44
CA LEU A 122 -6.83 -21.98 6.44
C LEU A 122 -8.01 -22.96 6.44
N LEU A 123 -9.25 -22.44 6.38
CA LEU A 123 -10.47 -23.24 6.34
C LEU A 123 -10.59 -24.08 5.05
N LEU A 124 -9.97 -23.66 3.93
CA LEU A 124 -9.88 -24.50 2.73
C LEU A 124 -9.19 -25.83 3.01
N GLY A 125 -8.23 -25.86 3.94
CA GLY A 125 -7.60 -27.11 4.38
C GLY A 125 -8.52 -28.09 5.09
N PHE A 126 -9.73 -27.68 5.48
CA PHE A 126 -10.76 -28.51 6.11
C PHE A 126 -12.01 -28.66 5.26
N ALA A 127 -11.98 -28.20 4.01
CA ALA A 127 -13.13 -28.24 3.13
C ALA A 127 -13.39 -29.69 2.67
N GLY A 128 -14.48 -30.27 3.14
CA GLY A 128 -14.92 -31.63 2.79
C GLY A 128 -15.97 -31.71 1.68
N SER A 129 -16.26 -30.60 0.98
CA SER A 129 -17.26 -30.57 -0.08
C SER A 129 -16.98 -29.54 -1.16
N PHE A 130 -17.52 -29.78 -2.36
CA PHE A 130 -17.46 -28.83 -3.47
C PHE A 130 -18.04 -27.45 -3.11
N VAL A 131 -19.21 -27.45 -2.42
CA VAL A 131 -19.86 -26.19 -2.03
C VAL A 131 -18.99 -25.41 -1.03
N GLY A 132 -18.40 -26.11 -0.06
CA GLY A 132 -17.46 -25.50 0.90
C GLY A 132 -16.27 -24.86 0.20
N LEU A 133 -15.67 -25.55 -0.79
CA LEU A 133 -14.58 -24.98 -1.60
C LEU A 133 -15.00 -23.72 -2.34
N ILE A 134 -16.15 -23.73 -3.01
CA ILE A 134 -16.67 -22.56 -3.74
C ILE A 134 -16.87 -21.38 -2.80
N VAL A 135 -17.57 -21.58 -1.68
CA VAL A 135 -17.85 -20.51 -0.71
C VAL A 135 -16.57 -19.90 -0.15
N LEU A 136 -15.60 -20.74 0.23
CA LEU A 136 -14.32 -20.26 0.75
C LEU A 136 -13.48 -19.55 -0.33
N ARG A 137 -13.49 -20.03 -1.56
CA ARG A 137 -12.82 -19.35 -2.69
C ARG A 137 -13.44 -18.00 -3.02
N LEU A 138 -14.77 -17.91 -2.99
CA LEU A 138 -15.47 -16.62 -3.12
C LEU A 138 -15.09 -15.67 -1.97
N ALA A 139 -15.02 -16.18 -0.74
CA ALA A 139 -14.62 -15.39 0.42
C ALA A 139 -13.18 -14.88 0.31
N VAL A 140 -12.22 -15.75 -0.05
CA VAL A 140 -10.82 -15.34 -0.27
C VAL A 140 -10.74 -14.24 -1.32
N GLY A 141 -11.39 -14.40 -2.48
CA GLY A 141 -11.37 -13.41 -3.55
C GLY A 141 -11.95 -12.05 -3.12
N ALA A 142 -13.07 -12.08 -2.39
CA ALA A 142 -13.70 -10.86 -1.90
C ALA A 142 -12.84 -10.10 -0.88
N LEU A 143 -12.24 -10.84 0.06
CA LEU A 143 -11.45 -10.27 1.16
C LEU A 143 -10.06 -9.81 0.71
N GLU A 144 -9.49 -10.41 -0.34
CA GLU A 144 -8.19 -10.05 -0.90
C GLU A 144 -8.27 -8.84 -1.83
N ALA A 145 -9.45 -8.54 -2.40
CA ALA A 145 -9.64 -7.47 -3.38
C ALA A 145 -9.09 -6.09 -2.96
N PRO A 146 -9.18 -5.64 -1.69
CA PRO A 146 -8.64 -4.35 -1.27
C PRO A 146 -7.11 -4.26 -1.24
N ALA A 147 -6.37 -5.38 -1.34
CA ALA A 147 -4.92 -5.43 -1.12
C ALA A 147 -4.14 -4.46 -2.04
N TYR A 148 -4.37 -4.49 -3.35
CA TYR A 148 -3.67 -3.60 -4.29
C TYR A 148 -4.05 -2.11 -4.13
N PRO A 149 -5.32 -1.73 -3.99
CA PRO A 149 -5.69 -0.37 -3.59
C PRO A 149 -4.98 0.11 -2.32
N ILE A 150 -4.87 -0.74 -1.28
CA ILE A 150 -4.14 -0.40 -0.06
C ILE A 150 -2.65 -0.20 -0.35
N ASN A 151 -2.00 -1.08 -1.12
CA ASN A 151 -0.60 -0.93 -1.50
C ASN A 151 -0.34 0.41 -2.18
N ASN A 152 -1.20 0.80 -3.13
CA ASN A 152 -1.09 2.07 -3.83
C ASN A 152 -1.28 3.26 -2.88
N ARG A 153 -2.22 3.20 -1.93
CA ARG A 153 -2.39 4.23 -0.91
C ARG A 153 -1.14 4.35 -0.03
N VAL A 154 -0.59 3.24 0.45
CA VAL A 154 0.64 3.23 1.26
C VAL A 154 1.81 3.84 0.49
N VAL A 155 2.00 3.48 -0.79
CA VAL A 155 3.06 4.06 -1.61
C VAL A 155 2.87 5.56 -1.81
N THR A 156 1.64 6.03 -2.08
CA THR A 156 1.39 7.47 -2.24
C THR A 156 1.61 8.27 -0.97
N THR A 157 1.45 7.64 0.18
CA THR A 157 1.65 8.27 1.50
C THR A 157 3.12 8.28 1.91
N TRP A 158 3.85 7.20 1.67
CA TRP A 158 5.21 6.99 2.16
C TRP A 158 6.32 7.36 1.18
N PHE A 159 6.03 7.51 -0.12
CA PHE A 159 7.05 7.71 -1.13
C PHE A 159 6.88 9.03 -1.89
N PRO A 160 7.99 9.78 -2.13
CA PRO A 160 8.02 10.88 -3.07
C PRO A 160 7.57 10.41 -4.46
N THR A 161 6.96 11.29 -5.25
CA THR A 161 6.43 10.96 -6.60
C THR A 161 7.48 10.28 -7.48
N ARG A 162 8.73 10.75 -7.45
CA ARG A 162 9.85 10.19 -8.24
C ARG A 162 10.23 8.76 -7.86
N GLU A 163 9.96 8.32 -6.62
CA GLU A 163 10.32 6.99 -6.11
C GLU A 163 9.15 5.99 -6.19
N ARG A 164 7.91 6.45 -6.48
CA ARG A 164 6.72 5.59 -6.49
C ARG A 164 6.80 4.44 -7.48
N ALA A 165 7.27 4.70 -8.71
CA ALA A 165 7.39 3.65 -9.72
C ALA A 165 8.35 2.54 -9.27
N SER A 166 9.50 2.93 -8.68
CA SER A 166 10.47 1.96 -8.14
C SER A 166 9.91 1.21 -6.92
N ALA A 167 9.15 1.89 -6.05
CA ALA A 167 8.50 1.24 -4.91
C ALA A 167 7.44 0.24 -5.37
N ILE A 168 6.61 0.60 -6.38
CA ILE A 168 5.62 -0.31 -6.97
C ILE A 168 6.31 -1.51 -7.61
N GLY A 169 7.33 -1.30 -8.44
CA GLY A 169 8.12 -2.39 -9.01
C GLY A 169 8.77 -3.27 -7.93
N GLY A 170 9.27 -2.64 -6.85
CA GLY A 170 9.88 -3.33 -5.72
C GLY A 170 8.91 -4.26 -5.01
N TYR A 171 7.74 -3.81 -4.57
CA TYR A 171 6.80 -4.70 -3.89
C TYR A 171 6.14 -5.70 -4.85
N THR A 172 5.89 -5.31 -6.10
CA THR A 172 5.29 -6.20 -7.11
C THR A 172 6.23 -7.35 -7.47
N SER A 173 7.56 -7.15 -7.43
CA SER A 173 8.51 -8.25 -7.66
C SER A 173 8.35 -9.40 -6.65
N GLY A 174 7.73 -9.14 -5.50
CA GLY A 174 7.37 -10.17 -4.51
C GLY A 174 6.53 -11.31 -5.09
N GLN A 175 5.68 -11.04 -6.11
CA GLN A 175 4.92 -12.09 -6.80
C GLN A 175 5.82 -13.14 -7.44
N PHE A 176 6.88 -12.72 -8.13
CA PHE A 176 7.81 -13.63 -8.80
C PHE A 176 8.68 -14.38 -7.79
N VAL A 177 9.12 -13.69 -6.73
CA VAL A 177 9.87 -14.31 -5.63
C VAL A 177 9.02 -15.34 -4.90
N GLY A 178 7.77 -15.01 -4.60
CA GLY A 178 6.81 -15.96 -4.00
C GLY A 178 6.63 -17.20 -4.86
N LEU A 179 6.33 -17.03 -6.14
CA LEU A 179 6.13 -18.13 -7.07
C LEU A 179 7.40 -18.97 -7.25
N ALA A 180 8.56 -18.35 -7.43
CA ALA A 180 9.79 -19.08 -7.71
C ALA A 180 10.32 -19.89 -6.52
N PHE A 181 10.29 -19.29 -5.32
CA PHE A 181 10.94 -19.88 -4.14
C PHE A 181 9.98 -20.62 -3.20
N LEU A 182 8.72 -20.20 -3.14
CA LEU A 182 7.77 -20.80 -2.20
C LEU A 182 6.93 -21.91 -2.83
N THR A 183 6.74 -21.94 -4.15
CA THR A 183 6.05 -23.04 -4.83
C THR A 183 6.73 -24.41 -4.57
N PRO A 184 8.06 -24.55 -4.63
CA PRO A 184 8.73 -25.80 -4.24
C PRO A 184 8.48 -26.19 -2.78
N VAL A 185 8.42 -25.21 -1.87
CA VAL A 185 8.12 -25.44 -0.45
C VAL A 185 6.71 -25.97 -0.27
N LEU A 186 5.73 -25.38 -0.98
CA LEU A 186 4.34 -25.86 -0.95
C LEU A 186 4.19 -27.26 -1.56
N ALA A 187 4.91 -27.54 -2.65
CA ALA A 187 4.92 -28.88 -3.25
C ALA A 187 5.52 -29.91 -2.29
N TRP A 188 6.59 -29.56 -1.58
CA TRP A 188 7.18 -30.40 -0.54
C TRP A 188 6.19 -30.65 0.60
N LEU A 189 5.50 -29.61 1.09
CA LEU A 189 4.44 -29.72 2.10
C LEU A 189 3.36 -30.69 1.65
N GLN A 190 2.87 -30.55 0.41
CA GLN A 190 1.84 -31.42 -0.15
C GLN A 190 2.26 -32.89 -0.19
N VAL A 191 3.50 -33.18 -0.63
CA VAL A 191 3.99 -34.56 -0.76
C VAL A 191 4.14 -35.23 0.60
N HIS A 192 4.62 -34.50 1.62
CA HIS A 192 4.96 -35.09 2.91
C HIS A 192 3.85 -35.01 3.95
N LEU A 193 3.02 -33.95 3.89
CA LEU A 193 2.00 -33.67 4.92
C LEU A 193 0.56 -33.62 4.35
N GLY A 194 0.43 -33.82 3.04
CA GLY A 194 -0.87 -33.76 2.36
C GLY A 194 -1.33 -32.35 1.98
N TRP A 195 -2.33 -32.29 1.11
CA TRP A 195 -2.84 -31.05 0.56
C TRP A 195 -3.49 -30.13 1.62
N HIS A 196 -4.06 -30.69 2.68
CA HIS A 196 -4.65 -29.97 3.81
C HIS A 196 -3.64 -28.99 4.43
N MET A 197 -2.40 -29.49 4.66
CA MET A 197 -1.36 -28.72 5.31
C MET A 197 -0.83 -27.56 4.46
N VAL A 198 -0.99 -27.61 3.15
CA VAL A 198 -0.68 -26.46 2.27
C VAL A 198 -1.52 -25.25 2.67
N PHE A 199 -2.82 -25.42 2.81
CA PHE A 199 -3.74 -24.34 3.21
C PHE A 199 -3.59 -23.95 4.68
N VAL A 200 -3.40 -24.92 5.57
CA VAL A 200 -3.24 -24.64 7.01
C VAL A 200 -1.97 -23.83 7.27
N ALA A 201 -0.85 -24.25 6.69
CA ALA A 201 0.43 -23.58 6.91
C ALA A 201 0.43 -22.15 6.35
N THR A 202 -0.08 -21.95 5.13
CA THR A 202 -0.14 -20.61 4.50
C THR A 202 -1.15 -19.71 5.19
N GLY A 203 -2.32 -20.23 5.56
CA GLY A 203 -3.31 -19.49 6.32
C GLY A 203 -2.79 -19.03 7.69
N LEU A 204 -2.09 -19.89 8.42
CA LEU A 204 -1.45 -19.51 9.69
C LEU A 204 -0.35 -18.46 9.49
N ALA A 205 0.49 -18.63 8.46
CA ALA A 205 1.53 -17.67 8.12
C ALA A 205 0.92 -16.29 7.79
N GLY A 206 -0.17 -16.24 7.03
CA GLY A 206 -0.88 -15.01 6.71
C GLY A 206 -1.52 -14.35 7.94
N ILE A 207 -2.14 -15.13 8.85
CA ILE A 207 -2.68 -14.60 10.12
C ILE A 207 -1.56 -14.02 10.98
N ALA A 208 -0.44 -14.71 11.11
CA ALA A 208 0.74 -14.21 11.84
C ALA A 208 1.26 -12.90 11.20
N TRP A 209 1.32 -12.84 9.87
CA TRP A 209 1.72 -11.64 9.16
C TRP A 209 0.74 -10.48 9.33
N ALA A 210 -0.55 -10.75 9.39
CA ALA A 210 -1.58 -9.73 9.69
C ALA A 210 -1.34 -9.08 11.07
N ALA A 211 -0.97 -9.86 12.07
CA ALA A 211 -0.60 -9.36 13.39
C ALA A 211 0.68 -8.51 13.34
N ILE A 212 1.69 -8.93 12.58
CA ILE A 212 2.93 -8.16 12.36
C ILE A 212 2.62 -6.84 11.65
N TRP A 213 1.81 -6.87 10.57
CA TRP A 213 1.38 -5.67 9.88
C TRP A 213 0.69 -4.69 10.84
N TYR A 214 -0.28 -5.16 11.59
CA TYR A 214 -1.01 -4.32 12.56
C TYR A 214 -0.10 -3.74 13.64
N ALA A 215 0.89 -4.49 14.09
CA ALA A 215 1.83 -4.04 15.11
C ALA A 215 2.83 -3.01 14.57
N VAL A 216 3.36 -3.21 13.36
CA VAL A 216 4.48 -2.44 12.81
C VAL A 216 4.02 -1.26 11.97
N TYR A 217 3.02 -1.45 11.08
CA TYR A 217 2.61 -0.37 10.17
C TYR A 217 1.97 0.80 10.90
N ARG A 218 2.41 1.99 10.55
CA ARG A 218 1.82 3.29 10.94
C ARG A 218 1.94 4.27 9.78
N GLU A 219 1.17 5.32 9.80
CA GLU A 219 1.36 6.45 8.88
C GLU A 219 2.67 7.21 9.19
N PRO A 220 3.26 7.93 8.22
CA PRO A 220 4.59 8.54 8.36
C PRO A 220 4.76 9.39 9.61
N ARG A 221 3.76 10.19 9.98
CA ARG A 221 3.81 11.05 11.17
C ARG A 221 3.68 10.29 12.49
N ALA A 222 2.99 9.16 12.49
CA ALA A 222 2.77 8.33 13.67
C ALA A 222 3.83 7.22 13.82
N PHE A 223 4.71 7.04 12.83
CA PHE A 223 5.71 5.98 12.84
C PHE A 223 6.91 6.37 13.71
N ARG A 224 7.18 5.57 14.73
CA ARG A 224 8.33 5.79 15.64
C ARG A 224 9.65 5.64 14.86
N GLY A 225 10.53 6.66 15.01
CA GLY A 225 11.84 6.67 14.39
C GLY A 225 11.91 7.26 12.97
N VAL A 226 10.82 7.80 12.46
CA VAL A 226 10.85 8.71 11.30
C VAL A 226 11.28 10.08 11.78
N ASN A 227 12.35 10.62 11.20
CA ASN A 227 12.83 11.96 11.54
C ASN A 227 12.18 13.04 10.65
N ALA A 228 12.30 14.29 11.08
CA ALA A 228 11.74 15.44 10.36
C ALA A 228 12.27 15.55 8.93
N ALA A 229 13.52 15.16 8.69
CA ALA A 229 14.14 15.17 7.37
C ALA A 229 13.46 14.18 6.40
N GLU A 230 13.08 12.98 6.86
CA GLU A 230 12.35 12.02 6.02
C GLU A 230 10.92 12.49 5.74
N ILE A 231 10.23 13.06 6.74
CA ILE A 231 8.88 13.64 6.53
C ILE A 231 8.94 14.78 5.52
N ALA A 232 9.94 15.67 5.62
CA ALA A 232 10.15 16.76 4.66
C ALA A 232 10.44 16.20 3.27
N LEU A 233 11.35 15.23 3.13
CA LEU A 233 11.66 14.57 1.86
C LEU A 233 10.41 13.97 1.19
N ILE A 234 9.57 13.29 1.96
CA ILE A 234 8.34 12.67 1.44
C ILE A 234 7.36 13.77 1.00
N ARG A 235 7.12 14.78 1.84
CA ARG A 235 6.17 15.88 1.57
C ARG A 235 6.60 16.72 0.38
N ASP A 236 7.85 17.20 0.37
CA ASP A 236 8.39 18.07 -0.67
C ASP A 236 8.50 17.34 -2.01
N GLY A 237 8.69 16.01 -1.96
CA GLY A 237 8.62 15.12 -3.10
C GLY A 237 7.20 14.77 -3.57
N GLY A 238 6.15 15.35 -2.99
CA GLY A 238 4.75 15.13 -3.36
C GLY A 238 4.10 13.91 -2.71
N GLY A 239 4.69 13.36 -1.65
CA GLY A 239 4.05 12.32 -0.83
C GLY A 239 2.94 12.89 0.05
N LEU A 240 1.89 12.11 0.25
CA LEU A 240 0.68 12.55 0.94
C LEU A 240 0.73 12.19 2.43
N VAL A 241 1.69 12.76 3.16
CA VAL A 241 1.92 12.48 4.59
C VAL A 241 0.73 12.80 5.51
N ASP A 242 -0.22 13.62 5.03
CA ASP A 242 -1.43 14.06 5.75
C ASP A 242 -2.70 13.46 5.13
N LEU A 243 -2.60 12.32 4.45
CA LEU A 243 -3.73 11.76 3.71
C LEU A 243 -4.89 11.36 4.62
N GLU A 244 -4.63 10.81 5.81
CA GLU A 244 -5.69 10.44 6.75
C GLU A 244 -6.47 11.65 7.23
N ASP A 245 -5.80 12.75 7.57
CA ASP A 245 -6.44 14.00 8.00
C ASP A 245 -7.29 14.59 6.85
N ARG A 246 -6.78 14.54 5.63
CA ARG A 246 -7.52 14.99 4.43
C ARG A 246 -8.73 14.12 4.13
N VAL A 247 -8.61 12.82 4.27
CA VAL A 247 -9.72 11.87 4.07
C VAL A 247 -10.77 12.06 5.14
N ALA A 248 -10.40 12.20 6.41
CA ALA A 248 -11.32 12.48 7.50
C ALA A 248 -12.08 13.79 7.27
N ALA A 249 -11.38 14.87 6.90
CA ALA A 249 -11.99 16.17 6.59
C ALA A 249 -12.91 16.13 5.35
N ARG A 250 -12.59 15.33 4.34
CA ARG A 250 -13.41 15.17 3.13
C ARG A 250 -14.65 14.32 3.40
N SER A 251 -14.51 13.23 4.15
CA SER A 251 -15.64 12.36 4.52
C SER A 251 -16.71 13.11 5.33
N ALA A 252 -16.30 14.12 6.09
CA ALA A 252 -17.21 15.00 6.81
C ALA A 252 -17.98 15.97 5.87
N ARG A 253 -17.50 16.21 4.64
CA ARG A 253 -18.08 17.22 3.72
C ARG A 253 -18.93 16.66 2.60
N ALA A 254 -18.62 15.49 2.07
CA ALA A 254 -19.43 14.85 1.03
C ALA A 254 -19.16 13.35 0.94
N PRO A 255 -20.18 12.47 0.94
CA PRO A 255 -19.99 11.06 0.64
C PRO A 255 -19.54 10.89 -0.81
N SER A 256 -18.53 10.05 -1.05
CA SER A 256 -18.18 9.58 -2.40
C SER A 256 -19.43 8.90 -3.00
N THR A 257 -19.89 9.37 -4.14
CA THR A 257 -21.17 8.93 -4.72
C THR A 257 -20.89 8.08 -5.96
N TRP A 258 -21.77 7.15 -6.28
CA TRP A 258 -21.81 6.42 -7.56
C TRP A 258 -21.69 7.35 -8.79
N ARG A 259 -22.04 8.61 -8.64
CA ARG A 259 -21.86 9.67 -9.62
C ARG A 259 -20.38 9.91 -9.96
N ASP A 260 -19.48 9.87 -8.96
CA ASP A 260 -18.03 10.04 -9.18
C ASP A 260 -17.47 8.87 -9.98
N LEU A 261 -17.96 7.65 -9.74
CA LEU A 261 -17.63 6.48 -10.53
C LEU A 261 -18.03 6.63 -12.00
N GLY A 262 -19.24 7.15 -12.27
CA GLY A 262 -19.72 7.43 -13.62
C GLY A 262 -18.82 8.44 -14.35
N VAL A 263 -18.35 9.49 -13.65
CA VAL A 263 -17.41 10.46 -14.20
C VAL A 263 -16.06 9.84 -14.54
N VAL A 264 -15.55 8.94 -13.70
CA VAL A 264 -14.28 8.24 -13.93
C VAL A 264 -14.40 7.29 -15.11
N LEU A 265 -15.45 6.46 -15.15
CA LEU A 265 -15.71 5.51 -16.24
C LEU A 265 -16.00 6.21 -17.59
N GLY A 266 -16.55 7.41 -17.57
CA GLY A 266 -16.81 8.22 -18.78
C GLY A 266 -15.55 8.83 -19.43
N ARG A 267 -14.41 8.78 -18.77
CA ARG A 267 -13.17 9.39 -19.30
C ARG A 267 -12.48 8.48 -20.32
N ARG A 268 -12.55 8.82 -21.62
CA ARG A 268 -11.92 8.06 -22.71
C ARG A 268 -10.44 7.72 -22.48
N LYS A 269 -9.66 8.60 -21.84
CA LYS A 269 -8.25 8.37 -21.54
C LYS A 269 -8.01 7.17 -20.60
N LEU A 270 -8.97 6.86 -19.72
CA LEU A 270 -8.84 5.74 -18.78
C LEU A 270 -9.14 4.40 -19.46
N TRP A 271 -9.95 4.39 -20.53
CA TRP A 271 -10.24 3.16 -21.26
C TRP A 271 -9.00 2.53 -21.89
N GLY A 272 -8.05 3.34 -22.37
CA GLY A 272 -6.77 2.83 -22.87
C GLY A 272 -5.98 2.07 -21.78
N ILE A 273 -6.00 2.59 -20.54
CA ILE A 273 -5.35 1.94 -19.39
C ILE A 273 -6.10 0.66 -19.02
N TYR A 274 -7.43 0.70 -18.97
CA TYR A 274 -8.25 -0.49 -18.64
C TYR A 274 -8.08 -1.61 -19.64
N LEU A 275 -8.11 -1.30 -20.94
CA LEU A 275 -7.91 -2.28 -22.01
C LEU A 275 -6.47 -2.84 -22.01
N GLY A 276 -5.47 -1.99 -21.78
CA GLY A 276 -4.09 -2.42 -21.65
C GLY A 276 -3.87 -3.37 -20.47
N GLN A 277 -4.44 -3.06 -19.31
CA GLN A 277 -4.41 -3.93 -18.14
C GLN A 277 -5.19 -5.22 -18.34
N PHE A 278 -6.35 -5.16 -18.99
CA PHE A 278 -7.12 -6.35 -19.34
C PHE A 278 -6.32 -7.27 -20.27
N ALA A 279 -5.74 -6.73 -21.33
CA ALA A 279 -4.91 -7.51 -22.25
C ALA A 279 -3.71 -8.15 -21.56
N LEU A 280 -3.00 -7.38 -20.71
CA LEU A 280 -1.85 -7.89 -19.94
C LEU A 280 -2.23 -9.05 -19.02
N ASN A 281 -3.35 -8.94 -18.32
CA ASN A 281 -3.80 -9.99 -17.38
C ASN A 281 -4.48 -11.18 -18.07
N SER A 282 -4.90 -11.03 -19.32
CA SER A 282 -5.53 -12.13 -20.08
C SER A 282 -4.50 -13.08 -20.71
N THR A 283 -3.22 -12.70 -20.72
CA THR A 283 -2.11 -13.50 -21.27
C THR A 283 -1.34 -14.27 -20.21
N LEU A 284 -1.67 -14.09 -18.95
CA LEU A 284 -1.13 -14.82 -17.79
C LEU A 284 -2.12 -15.89 -17.32
#